data_7d289e7156354b6ba01da7647f8515c3
#
_entry.id   7d289e7156354b6ba01da7647f8515c3
#
_cell.length_a   1.000
_cell.length_b   1.000
_cell.length_c   1.000
_cell.angle_alpha   90.00
_cell.angle_beta   90.00
_cell.angle_gamma   90.00
#
_symmetry.space_group_name_H-M   'P 1'
#
loop_
_entity.id
_entity.type
_entity.pdbx_description
1 polymer ?
#
loop_
_entity_poly.entity_id
_entity_poly.type
_entity_poly.pdbx_seq_one_letter_code
_entity_poly.pdbx_strand_id
1 'polypeptide(L)' 'MAKQVHPFCKGNLEEGFTTHTTEIGDTIVIIKGVPCLKCDQCGEVSYTGAVYQRLESIIDSMQNSQTEVVITNYPKVA' A
#
# COMPACT_ATOMS: atom_id res chain seq x y z
N MET A 1 14.60 17.96 -0.22
CA MET A 1 14.01 17.36 0.97
C MET A 1 14.95 16.37 1.60
N ALA A 2 15.00 16.35 2.91
CA ALA A 2 15.84 15.37 3.61
C ALA A 2 15.34 13.95 3.30
N LYS A 3 16.26 13.01 3.20
CA LYS A 3 15.89 11.60 3.06
C LYS A 3 15.18 11.14 4.31
N GLN A 4 14.12 10.38 4.13
CA GLN A 4 13.43 9.76 5.25
C GLN A 4 14.24 8.58 5.74
N VAL A 5 14.31 8.44 7.06
CA VAL A 5 15.05 7.36 7.70
C VAL A 5 14.04 6.49 8.43
N HIS A 6 14.18 5.18 8.28
CA HIS A 6 13.31 4.23 8.97
C HIS A 6 13.59 4.29 10.48
N PRO A 7 12.57 4.53 11.33
CA PRO A 7 12.81 4.81 12.75
C PRO A 7 13.35 3.62 13.54
N PHE A 8 13.14 2.39 13.07
CA PHE A 8 13.54 1.20 13.82
C PHE A 8 14.93 0.70 13.46
N CYS A 9 15.27 0.69 12.18
CA CYS A 9 16.55 0.14 11.74
C CYS A 9 17.53 1.19 11.24
N LYS A 10 17.08 2.45 11.17
CA LYS A 10 17.86 3.59 10.68
C LYS A 10 18.34 3.46 9.23
N GLY A 11 17.75 2.53 8.49
CA GLY A 11 17.97 2.44 7.06
C GLY A 11 17.31 3.60 6.32
N ASN A 12 17.70 3.81 5.08
CA ASN A 12 17.11 4.83 4.22
C ASN A 12 15.82 4.32 3.60
N LEU A 13 14.82 5.20 3.49
CA LEU A 13 13.58 4.88 2.81
C LEU A 13 13.67 5.31 1.35
N GLU A 14 13.37 4.39 0.45
CA GLU A 14 13.41 4.61 -0.98
C GLU A 14 12.04 4.42 -1.59
N GLU A 15 11.73 5.20 -2.62
CA GLU A 15 10.48 5.08 -3.33
C GLU A 15 10.44 3.79 -4.14
N GLY A 16 9.29 3.14 -4.14
CA GLY A 16 9.08 1.91 -4.89
C GLY A 16 7.60 1.61 -5.03
N PHE A 17 7.30 0.41 -5.49
CA PHE A 17 5.94 -0.07 -5.65
C PHE A 17 5.80 -1.44 -5.01
N THR A 18 4.63 -1.71 -4.46
CA THR A 18 4.37 -2.98 -3.81
C THR A 18 2.93 -3.41 -4.05
N THR A 19 2.62 -4.63 -3.65
CA THR A 19 1.25 -5.15 -3.66
C THR A 19 0.73 -5.11 -2.22
N HIS A 20 -0.41 -4.46 -2.04
CA HIS A 20 -1.07 -4.38 -0.75
C HIS A 20 -2.19 -5.39 -0.69
N THR A 21 -2.17 -6.25 0.32
CA THR A 21 -3.20 -7.28 0.53
C THR A 21 -3.89 -7.04 1.86
N THR A 22 -5.20 -7.05 1.85
CA THR A 22 -5.99 -6.90 3.07
C THR A 22 -7.21 -7.80 3.03
N GLU A 23 -7.78 -8.08 4.20
CA GLU A 23 -9.01 -8.86 4.31
C GLU A 23 -10.13 -7.98 4.83
N ILE A 24 -11.30 -8.09 4.20
CA ILE A 24 -12.51 -7.40 4.65
C ILE A 24 -13.59 -8.46 4.77
N GLY A 25 -13.93 -8.85 6.02
CA GLY A 25 -14.81 -9.98 6.23
C GLY A 25 -14.23 -11.23 5.58
N ASP A 26 -14.96 -11.81 4.64
CA ASP A 26 -14.52 -13.01 3.92
C ASP A 26 -13.86 -12.69 2.57
N THR A 27 -13.65 -11.41 2.27
CA THR A 27 -13.10 -10.97 1.00
C THR A 27 -11.64 -10.60 1.16
N ILE A 28 -10.79 -11.10 0.27
CA ILE A 28 -9.38 -10.72 0.19
C ILE A 28 -9.23 -9.71 -0.93
N VAL A 29 -8.70 -8.53 -0.60
CA VAL A 29 -8.47 -7.46 -1.59
C VAL A 29 -6.97 -7.35 -1.84
N ILE A 30 -6.59 -7.45 -3.10
CA ILE A 30 -5.20 -7.35 -3.54
C ILE A 30 -5.09 -6.14 -4.45
N ILE A 31 -4.28 -5.16 -4.05
CA ILE A 31 -4.07 -3.93 -4.81
C ILE A 31 -2.63 -3.90 -5.29
N LYS A 32 -2.43 -3.91 -6.60
CA LYS A 32 -1.12 -3.94 -7.22
C LYS A 32 -0.64 -2.54 -7.60
N GLY A 33 0.67 -2.36 -7.64
CA GLY A 33 1.27 -1.12 -8.10
C GLY A 33 1.10 0.04 -7.13
N VAL A 34 1.08 -0.24 -5.83
CA VAL A 34 0.90 0.76 -4.79
C VAL A 34 2.23 1.48 -4.55
N PRO A 35 2.26 2.82 -4.69
CA PRO A 35 3.47 3.57 -4.36
C PRO A 35 3.80 3.43 -2.87
N CYS A 36 5.04 3.20 -2.56
CA CYS A 36 5.46 2.98 -1.18
C CYS A 36 6.89 3.47 -0.95
N LEU A 37 7.27 3.48 0.31
CA LEU A 37 8.64 3.71 0.74
C LEU A 37 9.17 2.41 1.31
N LYS A 38 10.30 1.95 0.79
CA LYS A 38 10.94 0.71 1.22
C LYS A 38 12.22 1.03 1.96
N CYS A 39 12.42 0.39 3.10
CA CYS A 39 13.66 0.49 3.85
C CYS A 39 14.72 -0.36 3.17
N ASP A 40 15.90 0.21 2.91
CA ASP A 40 16.99 -0.49 2.23
C ASP A 40 17.67 -1.53 3.12
N GLN A 41 17.43 -1.51 4.42
CA GLN A 41 18.07 -2.46 5.33
C GLN A 41 17.16 -3.57 5.79
N CYS A 42 15.94 -3.25 6.24
CA CYS A 42 15.04 -4.27 6.76
C CYS A 42 13.97 -4.69 5.75
N GLY A 43 13.86 -3.99 4.63
CA GLY A 43 12.86 -4.32 3.61
C GLY A 43 11.42 -3.95 3.99
N GLU A 44 11.22 -3.27 5.11
CA GLU A 44 9.90 -2.89 5.54
C GLU A 44 9.31 -1.82 4.62
N VAL A 45 8.00 -1.93 4.38
CA VAL A 45 7.28 -1.05 3.47
C VAL A 45 6.41 -0.09 4.27
N SER A 46 6.47 1.19 3.91
CA SER A 46 5.65 2.23 4.50
C SER A 46 4.91 3.00 3.42
N TYR A 47 3.73 3.51 3.77
CA TYR A 47 2.92 4.31 2.86
C TYR A 47 2.86 5.75 3.35
N THR A 48 2.84 6.70 2.41
CA THR A 48 2.53 8.09 2.75
C THR A 48 1.06 8.21 3.14
N GLY A 49 0.70 9.30 3.82
CA GLY A 49 -0.70 9.51 4.20
C GLY A 49 -1.65 9.59 3.02
N ALA A 50 -1.20 10.20 1.92
CA ALA A 50 -2.01 10.28 0.70
C ALA A 50 -2.29 8.91 0.10
N VAL A 51 -1.27 8.05 0.05
CA VAL A 51 -1.41 6.68 -0.45
C VAL A 51 -2.33 5.88 0.47
N TYR A 52 -2.14 6.03 1.78
CA TYR A 52 -2.96 5.31 2.75
C TYR A 52 -4.44 5.66 2.61
N GLN A 53 -4.75 6.95 2.46
CA GLN A 53 -6.13 7.39 2.24
C GLN A 53 -6.72 6.84 0.96
N ARG A 54 -5.92 6.78 -0.10
CA ARG A 54 -6.38 6.21 -1.37
C ARG A 54 -6.65 4.72 -1.24
N LEU A 55 -5.80 4.00 -0.51
CA LEU A 55 -6.03 2.58 -0.24
C LEU A 55 -7.33 2.36 0.53
N GLU A 56 -7.59 3.15 1.55
CA GLU A 56 -8.84 3.07 2.29
C GLU A 56 -10.05 3.32 1.40
N SER A 57 -9.96 4.29 0.51
CA SER A 57 -11.05 4.61 -0.41
C SER A 57 -11.32 3.45 -1.37
N ILE A 58 -10.27 2.83 -1.90
CA ILE A 58 -10.41 1.66 -2.78
C ILE A 58 -11.05 0.51 -2.03
N ILE A 59 -10.60 0.25 -0.81
CA ILE A 59 -11.11 -0.83 0.03
C ILE A 59 -12.59 -0.61 0.35
N ASP A 60 -12.95 0.63 0.71
CA ASP A 60 -14.35 0.97 0.99
C ASP A 60 -15.25 0.72 -0.21
N SER A 61 -14.78 1.03 -1.42
CA SER A 61 -15.57 0.82 -2.62
C SER A 61 -15.81 -0.65 -2.92
N MET A 62 -15.04 -1.54 -2.32
CA MET A 62 -15.12 -2.98 -2.55
C MET A 62 -15.81 -3.74 -1.43
N GLN A 63 -16.23 -3.07 -0.35
CA GLN A 63 -16.87 -3.74 0.78
C GLN A 63 -18.15 -4.46 0.41
N ASN A 64 -18.84 -4.02 -0.61
CA ASN A 64 -20.09 -4.62 -1.07
C ASN A 64 -19.88 -5.67 -2.16
N SER A 65 -18.64 -6.01 -2.47
CA SER A 65 -18.34 -7.03 -3.45
C SER A 65 -18.72 -8.41 -2.90
N GLN A 66 -19.33 -9.23 -3.74
CA GLN A 66 -19.64 -10.62 -3.39
C GLN A 66 -18.55 -11.58 -3.83
N THR A 67 -17.45 -11.05 -4.32
CA THR A 67 -16.31 -11.84 -4.78
C THR A 67 -15.41 -12.16 -3.60
N GLU A 68 -14.96 -13.41 -3.50
CA GLU A 68 -14.07 -13.83 -2.41
C GLU A 68 -12.68 -13.21 -2.51
N VAL A 69 -12.18 -13.02 -3.73
CA VAL A 69 -10.87 -12.41 -3.98
C VAL A 69 -11.04 -11.33 -5.03
N VAL A 70 -10.59 -10.12 -4.71
CA VAL A 70 -10.61 -8.99 -5.64
C VAL A 70 -9.18 -8.56 -5.89
N ILE A 71 -8.79 -8.53 -7.16
CA ILE A 71 -7.47 -8.06 -7.57
C ILE A 71 -7.68 -6.79 -8.40
N THR A 72 -7.04 -5.71 -7.98
CA THR A 72 -7.14 -4.44 -8.67
C THR A 72 -5.78 -3.75 -8.73
N ASN A 73 -5.67 -2.72 -9.54
CA ASN A 73 -4.47 -1.92 -9.64
C ASN A 73 -4.69 -0.59 -8.94
N TYR A 74 -3.64 -0.10 -8.27
CA TYR A 74 -3.67 1.25 -7.71
C TYR A 74 -3.83 2.24 -8.87
N PRO A 75 -4.82 3.17 -8.77
CA PRO A 75 -5.05 4.09 -9.89
C PRO A 75 -3.85 5.00 -10.09
N LYS A 76 -3.45 5.14 -11.33
CA LYS A 76 -2.44 6.13 -11.70
C LYS A 76 -3.10 7.49 -11.65
N VAL A 77 -2.57 8.36 -10.81
CA VAL A 77 -3.05 9.72 -10.74
C VAL A 77 -2.29 10.52 -11.79
N ALA A 78 -3.03 11.10 -12.69
CA ALA A 78 -2.42 11.94 -13.69
C ALA A 78 -1.93 13.26 -13.08
#